data_7f0c7402c4eeb376daf9a7777b4fd62e
#
_entry.id   7f0c7402c4eeb376daf9a7777b4fd62e
#
_cell.length_a   1.000
_cell.length_b   1.000
_cell.length_c   1.000
_cell.angle_alpha   90.00
_cell.angle_beta   90.00
_cell.angle_gamma   90.00
#
_symmetry.space_group_name_H-M   'P 1'
#
loop_
_entity.id
_entity.type
_entity.pdbx_description
1 polymer ?
#
loop_
_entity_poly.entity_id
_entity_poly.type
_entity_poly.pdbx_seq_one_letter_code
_entity_poly.pdbx_strand_id
1 'polypeptide(L)'
;MVVGVASTASAQLVAAKDGPIVYGHHHLNVTSVDEHRKFWTTIGGTAIKVGVDNDREIIRFPNVLVFMTARPPKGGTKGTSVNHVGFSVPNLRQAVDKVKAAGYPMITRAELPESQPVKDDLAYIENQKTSVAFVMGPDETKVELVENKAATAPAALHHIHFATQQVDEMKAWYVKVFGAKPGMRGSFQAADLPGVNLTYSPSADAVIGTQGRSLDHIGFEVKGLEAFCKKLEGMGIKLERPYTPVPALNIGIAFIRDPWGTYIELTDGLDKIQ
;
A
#
# COMPACT_ATOMS: atom_id res chain seq x y z
N MET A 1 -1.36 -25.51 36.59
CA MET A 1 -0.48 -25.03 35.53
C MET A 1 -1.41 -24.75 34.32
N VAL A 2 -1.84 -23.51 34.15
CA VAL A 2 -2.70 -23.11 33.04
C VAL A 2 -1.77 -22.73 31.88
N VAL A 3 -1.73 -23.57 30.85
CA VAL A 3 -1.02 -23.26 29.60
C VAL A 3 -1.88 -22.25 28.86
N GLY A 4 -1.50 -20.99 28.91
CA GLY A 4 -2.09 -19.95 28.11
C GLY A 4 -1.77 -20.21 26.62
N VAL A 5 -2.76 -20.59 25.84
CA VAL A 5 -2.67 -20.61 24.38
C VAL A 5 -2.59 -19.15 23.94
N ALA A 6 -1.41 -18.71 23.54
CA ALA A 6 -1.24 -17.45 22.86
C ALA A 6 -2.01 -17.55 21.52
N SER A 7 -3.17 -16.92 21.46
CA SER A 7 -3.89 -16.72 20.22
C SER A 7 -3.00 -15.87 19.32
N THR A 8 -2.39 -16.47 18.31
CA THR A 8 -1.75 -15.71 17.23
C THR A 8 -2.87 -14.93 16.55
N ALA A 9 -2.89 -13.60 16.73
CA ALA A 9 -3.80 -12.74 16.01
C ALA A 9 -3.57 -12.99 14.52
N SER A 10 -4.53 -13.65 13.88
CA SER A 10 -4.52 -13.88 12.44
C SER A 10 -4.60 -12.49 11.78
N ALA A 11 -3.54 -12.12 11.07
CA ALA A 11 -3.54 -10.92 10.28
C ALA A 11 -4.52 -11.13 9.11
N GLN A 12 -5.72 -10.56 9.23
CA GLN A 12 -6.72 -10.55 8.17
C GLN A 12 -6.86 -9.14 7.62
N LEU A 13 -7.18 -9.02 6.33
CA LEU A 13 -7.64 -7.74 5.79
C LEU A 13 -8.79 -7.21 6.64
N VAL A 14 -8.86 -5.88 6.81
CA VAL A 14 -10.02 -5.24 7.39
C VAL A 14 -11.22 -5.71 6.59
N ALA A 15 -12.10 -6.50 7.22
CA ALA A 15 -13.23 -7.07 6.52
C ALA A 15 -14.11 -5.95 5.97
N ALA A 16 -14.66 -6.13 4.78
CA ALA A 16 -15.55 -5.18 4.11
C ALA A 16 -16.83 -4.83 4.92
N LYS A 17 -17.00 -5.39 6.13
CA LYS A 17 -18.03 -5.01 7.12
C LYS A 17 -17.84 -3.59 7.66
N ASP A 18 -16.61 -3.07 7.66
CA ASP A 18 -16.27 -1.72 8.15
C ASP A 18 -16.53 -0.63 7.10
N GLY A 19 -16.86 -1.05 5.90
CA GLY A 19 -17.25 -0.22 4.76
C GLY A 19 -17.44 -1.10 3.52
N PRO A 20 -18.17 -0.66 2.49
CA PRO A 20 -18.33 -1.44 1.27
C PRO A 20 -17.02 -1.53 0.46
N ILE A 21 -16.05 -0.67 0.75
CA ILE A 21 -14.75 -0.61 0.09
C ILE A 21 -13.69 -0.44 1.17
N VAL A 22 -12.68 -1.32 1.15
CA VAL A 22 -11.52 -1.26 2.04
C VAL A 22 -10.25 -1.41 1.19
N TYR A 23 -9.10 -1.04 1.74
CA TYR A 23 -7.84 -1.30 1.06
C TYR A 23 -7.54 -2.81 1.06
N GLY A 24 -7.09 -3.34 -0.07
CA GLY A 24 -6.87 -4.77 -0.25
C GLY A 24 -5.40 -5.15 -0.39
N HIS A 25 -4.72 -4.60 -1.41
CA HIS A 25 -3.38 -5.09 -1.75
C HIS A 25 -2.51 -4.08 -2.50
N HIS A 26 -1.21 -4.38 -2.51
CA HIS A 26 -0.24 -3.88 -3.48
C HIS A 26 0.11 -5.01 -4.45
N HIS A 27 0.26 -4.70 -5.72
CA HIS A 27 0.81 -5.64 -6.69
C HIS A 27 2.10 -5.10 -7.29
N LEU A 28 3.16 -5.88 -7.17
CA LEU A 28 4.49 -5.50 -7.60
C LEU A 28 4.92 -6.29 -8.84
N ASN A 29 5.53 -5.61 -9.80
CA ASN A 29 6.42 -6.25 -10.76
C ASN A 29 7.81 -6.31 -10.15
N VAL A 30 8.43 -7.48 -10.16
CA VAL A 30 9.69 -7.71 -9.44
C VAL A 30 10.72 -8.40 -10.32
N THR A 31 11.97 -7.97 -10.22
CA THR A 31 13.11 -8.64 -10.85
C THR A 31 13.43 -9.96 -10.12
N SER A 32 13.29 -9.95 -8.78
CA SER A 32 13.52 -11.13 -7.94
C SER A 32 12.47 -11.22 -6.84
N VAL A 33 11.66 -12.28 -6.88
CA VAL A 33 10.68 -12.58 -5.82
C VAL A 33 11.38 -12.78 -4.47
N ASP A 34 12.55 -13.44 -4.45
CA ASP A 34 13.31 -13.73 -3.24
C ASP A 34 13.81 -12.46 -2.55
N GLU A 35 14.31 -11.48 -3.33
CA GLU A 35 14.77 -10.20 -2.79
C GLU A 35 13.59 -9.39 -2.22
N HIS A 36 12.45 -9.36 -2.91
CA HIS A 36 11.25 -8.71 -2.39
C HIS A 36 10.68 -9.43 -1.17
N ARG A 37 10.66 -10.76 -1.15
CA ARG A 37 10.29 -11.53 0.05
C ARG A 37 11.17 -11.15 1.23
N LYS A 38 12.50 -11.15 1.05
CA LYS A 38 13.46 -10.75 2.08
C LYS A 38 13.18 -9.32 2.57
N PHE A 39 12.96 -8.38 1.66
CA PHE A 39 12.66 -6.98 2.00
C PHE A 39 11.39 -6.85 2.84
N TRP A 40 10.27 -7.37 2.35
CA TRP A 40 8.98 -7.23 3.01
C TRP A 40 8.90 -7.97 4.35
N THR A 41 9.58 -9.11 4.48
CA THR A 41 9.66 -9.83 5.76
C THR A 41 10.59 -9.11 6.74
N THR A 42 11.63 -8.43 6.27
CA THR A 42 12.49 -7.58 7.12
C THR A 42 11.70 -6.42 7.75
N ILE A 43 10.76 -5.83 7.01
CA ILE A 43 9.87 -4.78 7.53
C ILE A 43 8.88 -5.34 8.56
N GLY A 44 8.51 -6.62 8.46
CA GLY A 44 7.59 -7.27 9.43
C GLY A 44 6.40 -7.98 8.79
N GLY A 45 6.39 -8.14 7.47
CA GLY A 45 5.42 -8.96 6.76
C GLY A 45 5.67 -10.45 6.95
N THR A 46 4.65 -11.25 6.69
CA THR A 46 4.72 -12.72 6.74
C THR A 46 4.52 -13.29 5.34
N ALA A 47 5.49 -14.08 4.86
CA ALA A 47 5.33 -14.82 3.62
C ALA A 47 4.30 -15.95 3.83
N ILE A 48 3.31 -16.03 2.97
CA ILE A 48 2.29 -17.08 2.95
C ILE A 48 2.10 -17.59 1.52
N LYS A 49 1.63 -18.82 1.41
CA LYS A 49 1.29 -19.41 0.12
C LYS A 49 -0.23 -19.43 -0.05
N VAL A 50 -0.69 -19.09 -1.23
CA VAL A 50 -2.10 -18.98 -1.60
C VAL A 50 -2.37 -19.62 -2.96
N GLY A 51 -3.62 -19.77 -3.32
CA GLY A 51 -4.02 -20.37 -4.60
C GLY A 51 -4.26 -21.87 -4.52
N VAL A 52 -4.64 -22.47 -5.65
CA VAL A 52 -4.77 -23.91 -5.76
C VAL A 52 -3.37 -24.52 -5.63
N ASP A 53 -3.23 -25.53 -4.76
CA ASP A 53 -1.95 -26.19 -4.48
C ASP A 53 -0.86 -25.28 -3.89
N ASN A 54 -1.21 -24.12 -3.32
CA ASN A 54 -0.27 -23.15 -2.77
C ASN A 54 0.80 -22.71 -3.79
N ASP A 55 0.41 -22.49 -5.01
CA ASP A 55 1.29 -22.17 -6.14
C ASP A 55 1.81 -20.73 -6.16
N ARG A 56 1.24 -19.84 -5.33
CA ARG A 56 1.61 -18.44 -5.26
C ARG A 56 2.09 -18.07 -3.87
N GLU A 57 3.20 -17.36 -3.81
CA GLU A 57 3.68 -16.75 -2.59
C GLU A 57 3.34 -15.26 -2.59
N ILE A 58 2.79 -14.79 -1.47
CA ILE A 58 2.49 -13.37 -1.22
C ILE A 58 3.01 -12.98 0.15
N ILE A 59 3.13 -11.68 0.40
CA ILE A 59 3.44 -11.19 1.75
C ILE A 59 2.16 -10.62 2.38
N ARG A 60 1.89 -11.06 3.60
CA ARG A 60 0.74 -10.62 4.39
C ARG A 60 1.16 -9.69 5.51
N PHE A 61 0.49 -8.55 5.60
CA PHE A 61 0.43 -7.67 6.75
C PHE A 61 -1.00 -7.63 7.30
N PRO A 62 -1.25 -7.12 8.52
CA PRO A 62 -2.59 -7.13 9.13
C PRO A 62 -3.71 -6.58 8.24
N ASN A 63 -3.42 -5.57 7.42
CA ASN A 63 -4.43 -4.86 6.63
C ASN A 63 -4.05 -4.68 5.16
N VAL A 64 -3.07 -5.41 4.66
CA VAL A 64 -2.69 -5.40 3.24
C VAL A 64 -2.00 -6.69 2.82
N LEU A 65 -2.29 -7.15 1.61
CA LEU A 65 -1.55 -8.21 0.93
C LEU A 65 -0.60 -7.59 -0.09
N VAL A 66 0.59 -8.17 -0.25
CA VAL A 66 1.56 -7.76 -1.27
C VAL A 66 1.75 -8.92 -2.24
N PHE A 67 1.20 -8.77 -3.42
CA PHE A 67 1.37 -9.70 -4.54
C PHE A 67 2.63 -9.35 -5.33
N MET A 68 3.29 -10.36 -5.86
CA MET A 68 4.51 -10.21 -6.65
C MET A 68 4.40 -11.00 -7.95
N THR A 69 4.65 -10.33 -9.07
CA THR A 69 4.78 -10.97 -10.37
C THR A 69 6.24 -10.89 -10.82
N ALA A 70 6.86 -12.04 -11.09
CA ALA A 70 8.23 -12.13 -11.61
C ALA A 70 8.30 -11.55 -13.03
N ARG A 71 8.41 -10.24 -13.11
CA ARG A 71 8.52 -9.43 -14.31
C ARG A 71 9.36 -8.20 -13.99
N PRO A 72 10.51 -7.98 -14.62
CA PRO A 72 11.31 -6.78 -14.42
C PRO A 72 10.47 -5.51 -14.65
N PRO A 73 10.41 -4.58 -13.69
CA PRO A 73 9.66 -3.34 -13.86
C PRO A 73 10.37 -2.37 -14.81
N LYS A 74 9.60 -1.46 -15.40
CA LYS A 74 10.12 -0.36 -16.24
C LYS A 74 10.77 0.76 -15.43
N GLY A 75 10.82 0.64 -14.12
CA GLY A 75 11.42 1.56 -13.15
C GLY A 75 10.67 1.56 -11.81
N GLY A 76 11.19 2.31 -10.85
CA GLY A 76 10.68 2.38 -9.48
C GLY A 76 9.42 3.22 -9.30
N THR A 77 9.09 3.51 -8.03
CA THR A 77 7.89 4.30 -7.67
C THR A 77 8.10 5.81 -7.80
N LYS A 78 9.34 6.29 -7.82
CA LYS A 78 9.64 7.73 -7.96
C LYS A 78 9.09 8.29 -9.27
N GLY A 79 8.41 9.43 -9.21
CA GLY A 79 7.82 10.11 -10.36
C GLY A 79 6.50 9.50 -10.85
N THR A 80 5.97 8.47 -10.19
CA THR A 80 4.65 7.94 -10.50
C THR A 80 3.55 8.61 -9.67
N SER A 81 2.29 8.43 -10.07
CA SER A 81 1.13 8.93 -9.33
C SER A 81 1.02 8.34 -7.92
N VAL A 82 1.59 7.16 -7.65
CA VAL A 82 1.80 6.62 -6.30
C VAL A 82 3.28 6.69 -5.95
N ASN A 83 3.67 7.75 -5.27
CA ASN A 83 5.06 8.05 -4.96
C ASN A 83 5.70 7.00 -4.03
N HIS A 84 4.97 6.56 -3.00
CA HIS A 84 5.38 5.51 -2.07
C HIS A 84 4.22 4.93 -1.29
N VAL A 85 4.49 3.84 -0.58
CA VAL A 85 3.60 3.23 0.40
C VAL A 85 4.21 3.37 1.79
N GLY A 86 3.37 3.62 2.80
CA GLY A 86 3.80 3.81 4.18
C GLY A 86 3.36 2.68 5.08
N PHE A 87 4.26 2.23 5.95
CA PHE A 87 3.97 1.23 6.97
C PHE A 87 4.22 1.78 8.37
N SER A 88 3.28 1.55 9.28
CA SER A 88 3.48 1.85 10.70
C SER A 88 4.22 0.71 11.38
N VAL A 89 5.17 1.05 12.27
CA VAL A 89 5.96 0.13 13.07
C VAL A 89 5.96 0.57 14.54
N PRO A 90 5.99 -0.35 15.53
CA PRO A 90 5.94 0.03 16.95
C PRO A 90 7.22 0.71 17.43
N ASN A 91 8.37 0.42 16.83
CA ASN A 91 9.68 0.98 17.17
C ASN A 91 10.46 1.26 15.90
N LEU A 92 10.47 2.52 15.49
CA LEU A 92 11.10 2.94 14.24
C LEU A 92 12.61 2.72 14.23
N ARG A 93 13.31 2.99 15.35
CA ARG A 93 14.76 2.74 15.46
C ARG A 93 15.08 1.28 15.15
N GLN A 94 14.38 0.37 15.82
CA GLN A 94 14.61 -1.05 15.62
C GLN A 94 14.30 -1.49 14.18
N ALA A 95 13.25 -0.93 13.56
CA ALA A 95 12.90 -1.23 12.16
C ALA A 95 14.01 -0.74 11.20
N VAL A 96 14.51 0.48 11.38
CA VAL A 96 15.62 1.05 10.60
C VAL A 96 16.90 0.21 10.76
N ASP A 97 17.25 -0.19 11.98
CA ASP A 97 18.44 -1.01 12.23
C ASP A 97 18.34 -2.39 11.52
N LYS A 98 17.16 -3.02 11.53
CA LYS A 98 16.91 -4.28 10.79
C LYS A 98 17.06 -4.11 9.29
N VAL A 99 16.48 -3.04 8.73
CA VAL A 99 16.53 -2.73 7.31
C VAL A 99 17.95 -2.48 6.84
N LYS A 100 18.72 -1.70 7.62
CA LYS A 100 20.16 -1.42 7.36
C LYS A 100 21.00 -2.70 7.45
N ALA A 101 20.77 -3.52 8.47
CA ALA A 101 21.47 -4.79 8.63
C ALA A 101 21.18 -5.78 7.50
N ALA A 102 19.99 -5.70 6.89
CA ALA A 102 19.63 -6.48 5.72
C ALA A 102 20.22 -5.94 4.39
N GLY A 103 20.88 -4.76 4.42
CA GLY A 103 21.58 -4.16 3.29
C GLY A 103 20.75 -3.18 2.46
N TYR A 104 19.57 -2.76 2.91
CA TYR A 104 18.74 -1.81 2.16
C TYR A 104 19.10 -0.36 2.50
N PRO A 105 19.24 0.52 1.49
CA PRO A 105 19.65 1.92 1.70
C PRO A 105 18.53 2.76 2.31
N MET A 106 18.89 3.52 3.34
CA MET A 106 18.03 4.57 3.87
C MET A 106 18.13 5.82 2.99
N ILE A 107 16.99 6.42 2.68
CA ILE A 107 16.90 7.61 1.83
C ILE A 107 16.21 8.79 2.53
N THR A 108 16.04 8.73 3.85
CA THR A 108 15.29 9.71 4.64
C THR A 108 15.78 11.13 4.38
N ARG A 109 17.10 11.35 4.32
CA ARG A 109 17.65 12.69 4.06
C ARG A 109 17.29 13.22 2.66
N ALA A 110 17.26 12.35 1.67
CA ALA A 110 16.94 12.71 0.28
C ALA A 110 15.45 13.00 0.04
N GLU A 111 14.57 12.44 0.90
CA GLU A 111 13.13 12.59 0.75
C GLU A 111 12.54 13.77 1.54
N LEU A 112 13.31 14.38 2.43
CA LEU A 112 12.83 15.46 3.28
C LEU A 112 13.55 16.78 2.94
N PRO A 113 12.87 17.94 3.11
CA PRO A 113 13.47 19.25 2.92
C PRO A 113 14.73 19.43 3.80
N GLU A 114 15.68 20.24 3.36
CA GLU A 114 16.89 20.54 4.14
C GLU A 114 16.58 21.10 5.52
N SER A 115 15.52 21.90 5.64
CA SER A 115 15.05 22.45 6.91
C SER A 115 14.54 21.42 7.91
N GLN A 116 14.21 20.20 7.45
CA GLN A 116 13.77 19.13 8.35
C GLN A 116 14.99 18.40 8.94
N PRO A 117 15.21 18.43 10.27
CA PRO A 117 16.29 17.68 10.89
C PRO A 117 16.15 16.17 10.67
N VAL A 118 17.24 15.54 10.24
CA VAL A 118 17.36 14.08 10.11
C VAL A 118 18.58 13.65 10.91
N LYS A 119 18.38 12.74 11.85
CA LYS A 119 19.46 12.18 12.68
C LYS A 119 19.38 10.65 12.62
N ASP A 120 20.51 10.01 12.28
CA ASP A 120 20.61 8.54 12.19
C ASP A 120 19.48 7.92 11.34
N ASP A 121 19.20 8.51 10.19
CA ASP A 121 18.15 8.14 9.22
C ASP A 121 16.70 8.32 9.73
N LEU A 122 16.47 8.97 10.88
CA LEU A 122 15.14 9.28 11.39
C LEU A 122 14.87 10.79 11.36
N ALA A 123 13.60 11.15 11.13
CA ALA A 123 13.11 12.52 11.26
C ALA A 123 11.83 12.53 12.11
N TYR A 124 11.74 13.47 13.05
CA TYR A 124 10.52 13.72 13.79
C TYR A 124 9.70 14.79 13.06
N ILE A 125 8.46 14.44 12.72
CA ILE A 125 7.55 15.34 11.98
C ILE A 125 6.57 15.98 12.97
N GLU A 126 6.81 17.23 13.31
CA GLU A 126 6.12 17.94 14.39
C GLU A 126 4.60 18.00 14.19
N ASN A 127 4.13 18.33 12.98
CA ASN A 127 2.70 18.46 12.70
C ASN A 127 1.96 17.11 12.59
N GLN A 128 2.69 16.00 12.54
CA GLN A 128 2.16 14.63 12.60
C GLN A 128 2.42 13.97 13.96
N LYS A 129 3.23 14.59 14.82
CA LYS A 129 3.66 14.09 16.15
C LYS A 129 4.22 12.67 16.09
N THR A 130 4.99 12.37 15.07
CA THR A 130 5.57 11.05 14.86
C THR A 130 6.94 11.11 14.20
N SER A 131 7.72 10.05 14.37
CA SER A 131 8.99 9.87 13.67
C SER A 131 8.77 9.05 12.40
N VAL A 132 9.52 9.40 11.35
CA VAL A 132 9.49 8.72 10.06
C VAL A 132 10.91 8.38 9.58
N ALA A 133 10.98 7.40 8.69
CA ALA A 133 12.19 7.06 7.94
C ALA A 133 11.79 6.55 6.56
N PHE A 134 12.66 6.78 5.57
CA PHE A 134 12.44 6.30 4.21
C PHE A 134 13.51 5.30 3.81
N VAL A 135 13.08 4.19 3.23
CA VAL A 135 13.95 3.13 2.71
C VAL A 135 13.67 2.90 1.23
N MET A 136 14.71 2.62 0.49
CA MET A 136 14.59 2.15 -0.88
C MET A 136 14.68 0.63 -0.90
N GLY A 137 13.56 0.00 -1.21
CA GLY A 137 13.47 -1.45 -1.43
C GLY A 137 13.96 -1.87 -2.80
N PRO A 138 13.92 -3.18 -3.10
CA PRO A 138 14.28 -3.71 -4.41
C PRO A 138 13.45 -3.06 -5.52
N ASP A 139 14.01 -3.06 -6.74
CA ASP A 139 13.40 -2.46 -7.93
C ASP A 139 12.96 -0.99 -7.71
N GLU A 140 13.69 -0.26 -6.87
CA GLU A 140 13.41 1.15 -6.52
C GLU A 140 11.98 1.35 -5.96
N THR A 141 11.49 0.38 -5.20
CA THR A 141 10.22 0.49 -4.48
C THR A 141 10.42 1.30 -3.20
N LYS A 142 9.96 2.55 -3.18
CA LYS A 142 10.10 3.44 -2.03
C LYS A 142 9.07 3.13 -0.95
N VAL A 143 9.52 3.02 0.29
CA VAL A 143 8.69 2.77 1.47
C VAL A 143 8.98 3.79 2.57
N GLU A 144 7.92 4.38 3.14
CA GLU A 144 8.00 5.17 4.38
C GLU A 144 7.68 4.28 5.59
N LEU A 145 8.51 4.35 6.62
CA LEU A 145 8.26 3.75 7.92
C LEU A 145 7.83 4.85 8.89
N VAL A 146 6.69 4.66 9.55
CA VAL A 146 6.08 5.64 10.48
C VAL A 146 6.02 5.01 11.88
N GLU A 147 6.51 5.71 12.91
CA GLU A 147 6.43 5.18 14.27
C GLU A 147 4.99 5.22 14.80
N ASN A 148 4.50 4.08 15.27
CA ASN A 148 3.26 3.98 16.03
C ASN A 148 3.50 3.11 17.27
N LYS A 149 3.86 3.74 18.38
CA LYS A 149 4.21 3.06 19.65
C LYS A 149 3.05 2.22 20.24
N ALA A 150 1.82 2.48 19.80
CA ALA A 150 0.65 1.71 20.22
C ALA A 150 0.39 0.48 19.33
N ALA A 151 1.13 0.31 18.24
CA ALA A 151 0.95 -0.82 17.34
C ALA A 151 1.36 -2.13 18.04
N THR A 152 0.53 -3.16 17.88
CA THR A 152 0.77 -4.51 18.41
C THR A 152 1.37 -5.45 17.36
N ALA A 153 1.15 -5.17 16.09
CA ALA A 153 1.77 -5.90 14.97
C ALA A 153 3.17 -5.37 14.68
N PRO A 154 4.09 -6.22 14.17
CA PRO A 154 5.43 -5.79 13.78
C PRO A 154 5.42 -4.66 12.73
N ALA A 155 4.50 -4.71 11.79
CA ALA A 155 4.19 -3.64 10.85
C ALA A 155 2.76 -3.76 10.35
N ALA A 156 2.15 -2.63 9.93
CA ALA A 156 0.85 -2.59 9.27
C ALA A 156 0.85 -1.46 8.24
N LEU A 157 0.05 -1.59 7.17
CA LEU A 157 -0.12 -0.49 6.22
C LEU A 157 -0.62 0.75 6.95
N HIS A 158 0.00 1.87 6.67
CA HIS A 158 -0.36 3.17 7.23
C HIS A 158 -1.03 4.06 6.18
N HIS A 159 -0.40 4.20 5.00
CA HIS A 159 -0.93 5.09 3.96
C HIS A 159 -0.41 4.73 2.56
N ILE A 160 -1.14 5.25 1.57
CA ILE A 160 -0.69 5.39 0.19
C ILE A 160 -0.40 6.86 -0.05
N HIS A 161 0.79 7.19 -0.51
CA HIS A 161 1.18 8.57 -0.79
C HIS A 161 1.13 8.86 -2.28
N PHE A 162 0.14 9.61 -2.69
CA PHE A 162 -0.01 10.08 -4.05
C PHE A 162 0.78 11.37 -4.28
N ALA A 163 1.33 11.51 -5.49
CA ALA A 163 1.92 12.74 -5.98
C ALA A 163 1.18 13.20 -7.24
N THR A 164 0.87 14.48 -7.34
CA THR A 164 0.15 15.04 -8.49
C THR A 164 0.28 16.56 -8.53
N GLN A 165 0.10 17.17 -9.70
CA GLN A 165 -0.04 18.62 -9.83
C GLN A 165 -1.46 19.10 -9.46
N GLN A 166 -2.42 18.20 -9.32
CA GLN A 166 -3.86 18.47 -9.10
C GLN A 166 -4.35 17.78 -7.82
N VAL A 167 -3.86 18.24 -6.68
CA VAL A 167 -4.07 17.60 -5.36
C VAL A 167 -5.56 17.56 -4.99
N ASP A 168 -6.26 18.67 -5.12
CA ASP A 168 -7.65 18.77 -4.71
C ASP A 168 -8.57 17.95 -5.62
N GLU A 169 -8.30 17.94 -6.92
CA GLU A 169 -9.04 17.16 -7.90
C GLU A 169 -8.83 15.65 -7.69
N MET A 170 -7.58 15.23 -7.44
CA MET A 170 -7.30 13.82 -7.16
C MET A 170 -8.00 13.36 -5.89
N LYS A 171 -7.89 14.12 -4.79
CA LYS A 171 -8.61 13.84 -3.55
C LYS A 171 -10.13 13.75 -3.78
N ALA A 172 -10.71 14.73 -4.48
CA ALA A 172 -12.14 14.76 -4.78
C ALA A 172 -12.58 13.54 -5.61
N TRP A 173 -11.74 13.07 -6.53
CA TRP A 173 -12.01 11.87 -7.31
C TRP A 173 -12.10 10.62 -6.42
N TYR A 174 -11.11 10.39 -5.53
CA TYR A 174 -11.13 9.25 -4.61
C TYR A 174 -12.30 9.31 -3.61
N VAL A 175 -12.66 10.51 -3.13
CA VAL A 175 -13.86 10.73 -2.31
C VAL A 175 -15.12 10.35 -3.08
N LYS A 176 -15.27 10.83 -4.32
CA LYS A 176 -16.45 10.57 -5.17
C LYS A 176 -16.57 9.10 -5.57
N VAL A 177 -15.47 8.48 -5.98
CA VAL A 177 -15.47 7.13 -6.55
C VAL A 177 -15.56 6.07 -5.46
N PHE A 178 -14.71 6.16 -4.44
CA PHE A 178 -14.57 5.14 -3.41
C PHE A 178 -15.29 5.49 -2.08
N GLY A 179 -15.82 6.69 -1.95
CA GLY A 179 -16.44 7.14 -0.71
C GLY A 179 -15.44 7.40 0.40
N ALA A 180 -14.19 7.70 0.05
CA ALA A 180 -13.16 8.03 1.03
C ALA A 180 -13.56 9.27 1.83
N LYS A 181 -13.31 9.27 3.15
CA LYS A 181 -13.65 10.38 4.03
C LYS A 181 -12.58 11.47 3.97
N PRO A 182 -12.88 12.68 3.48
CA PRO A 182 -11.88 13.73 3.34
C PRO A 182 -11.35 14.17 4.71
N GLY A 183 -10.05 14.44 4.77
CA GLY A 183 -9.33 14.83 5.98
C GLY A 183 -7.98 15.45 5.67
N MET A 184 -7.11 15.45 6.68
CA MET A 184 -5.73 15.92 6.62
C MET A 184 -4.82 14.91 7.32
N ARG A 185 -3.57 14.78 6.83
CA ARG A 185 -2.48 14.11 7.54
C ARG A 185 -1.33 15.10 7.74
N GLY A 186 -1.21 15.66 8.96
CA GLY A 186 -0.34 16.80 9.18
C GLY A 186 -0.74 17.97 8.28
N SER A 187 0.16 18.43 7.41
CA SER A 187 -0.11 19.48 6.42
C SER A 187 -0.60 18.96 5.06
N PHE A 188 -0.63 17.65 4.85
CA PHE A 188 -1.05 17.07 3.58
C PHE A 188 -2.57 16.93 3.50
N GLN A 189 -3.11 17.18 2.32
CA GLN A 189 -4.46 16.75 1.98
C GLN A 189 -4.54 15.23 2.09
N ALA A 190 -5.63 14.72 2.67
CA ALA A 190 -5.83 13.29 2.83
C ALA A 190 -7.29 12.88 2.70
N ALA A 191 -7.52 11.59 2.52
CA ALA A 191 -8.84 10.98 2.63
C ALA A 191 -8.68 9.57 3.21
N ASP A 192 -9.62 9.12 4.04
CA ASP A 192 -9.54 7.83 4.70
C ASP A 192 -10.52 6.83 4.11
N LEU A 193 -10.03 5.64 3.88
CA LEU A 193 -10.82 4.41 3.71
C LEU A 193 -10.50 3.45 4.85
N PRO A 194 -11.39 2.53 5.21
CA PRO A 194 -11.06 1.50 6.19
C PRO A 194 -9.76 0.80 5.81
N GLY A 195 -8.79 0.76 6.74
CA GLY A 195 -7.49 0.13 6.56
C GLY A 195 -6.40 0.98 5.91
N VAL A 196 -6.68 2.19 5.42
CA VAL A 196 -5.67 3.03 4.76
C VAL A 196 -6.00 4.52 4.82
N ASN A 197 -4.97 5.34 5.00
CA ASN A 197 -5.02 6.78 4.69
C ASN A 197 -4.51 7.00 3.26
N LEU A 198 -5.23 7.75 2.45
CA LEU A 198 -4.80 8.22 1.13
C LEU A 198 -4.26 9.64 1.29
N THR A 199 -2.95 9.79 1.25
CA THR A 199 -2.25 11.09 1.40
C THR A 199 -1.93 11.65 0.02
N TYR A 200 -2.11 12.95 -0.17
CA TYR A 200 -1.85 13.64 -1.44
C TYR A 200 -0.88 14.78 -1.25
N SER A 201 0.15 14.85 -2.10
CA SER A 201 1.12 15.95 -2.12
C SER A 201 1.34 16.51 -3.52
N PRO A 202 1.69 17.81 -3.62
CA PRO A 202 2.01 18.40 -4.91
C PRO A 202 3.28 17.79 -5.50
N SER A 203 3.28 17.58 -6.82
CA SER A 203 4.45 17.27 -7.62
C SER A 203 4.83 18.47 -8.47
N ALA A 204 6.12 18.77 -8.53
CA ALA A 204 6.61 19.84 -9.42
C ALA A 204 6.44 19.45 -10.90
N ASP A 205 6.70 18.18 -11.20
CA ASP A 205 6.62 17.64 -12.55
C ASP A 205 5.33 16.82 -12.75
N ALA A 206 4.94 16.65 -13.99
CA ALA A 206 3.86 15.72 -14.34
C ALA A 206 4.24 14.30 -13.96
N VAL A 207 3.32 13.63 -13.26
CA VAL A 207 3.53 12.24 -12.85
C VAL A 207 3.20 11.27 -13.99
N ILE A 208 3.82 10.10 -13.96
CA ILE A 208 3.49 8.99 -14.87
C ILE A 208 2.62 7.96 -14.16
N GLY A 209 1.91 7.14 -14.94
CA GLY A 209 1.09 6.05 -14.41
C GLY A 209 1.92 4.95 -13.75
N THR A 210 1.29 4.15 -12.91
CA THR A 210 1.95 3.09 -12.15
C THR A 210 2.14 1.80 -12.94
N GLN A 211 1.31 1.53 -13.94
CA GLN A 211 1.32 0.26 -14.68
C GLN A 211 2.67 -0.05 -15.32
N GLY A 212 3.20 -1.21 -15.03
CA GLY A 212 4.53 -1.65 -15.50
C GLY A 212 5.69 -1.17 -14.63
N ARG A 213 5.45 -0.39 -13.57
CA ARG A 213 6.45 0.05 -12.59
C ARG A 213 6.63 -0.99 -11.49
N SER A 214 7.56 -0.78 -10.55
CA SER A 214 7.76 -1.70 -9.43
C SER A 214 6.49 -1.84 -8.57
N LEU A 215 5.81 -0.76 -8.24
CA LEU A 215 4.43 -0.79 -7.78
C LEU A 215 3.53 -0.65 -9.02
N ASP A 216 3.05 -1.78 -9.54
CA ASP A 216 2.25 -1.83 -10.77
C ASP A 216 0.84 -1.27 -10.54
N HIS A 217 0.20 -1.72 -9.48
CA HIS A 217 -1.12 -1.23 -9.10
C HIS A 217 -1.38 -1.35 -7.60
N ILE A 218 -2.34 -0.56 -7.15
CA ILE A 218 -2.96 -0.65 -5.84
C ILE A 218 -4.32 -1.32 -5.97
N GLY A 219 -4.76 -2.02 -4.92
CA GLY A 219 -6.01 -2.75 -4.97
C GLY A 219 -6.96 -2.42 -3.83
N PHE A 220 -8.25 -2.32 -4.16
CA PHE A 220 -9.33 -2.15 -3.20
C PHE A 220 -10.22 -3.38 -3.19
N GLU A 221 -10.51 -3.88 -2.00
CA GLU A 221 -11.51 -4.93 -1.79
C GLU A 221 -12.89 -4.29 -1.74
N VAL A 222 -13.83 -4.78 -2.56
CA VAL A 222 -15.14 -4.17 -2.79
C VAL A 222 -16.21 -5.22 -2.59
N LYS A 223 -17.05 -5.06 -1.61
CA LYS A 223 -18.20 -5.94 -1.41
C LYS A 223 -19.21 -5.76 -2.54
N GLY A 224 -19.50 -6.84 -3.28
CA GLY A 224 -20.42 -6.81 -4.42
C GLY A 224 -19.79 -6.11 -5.64
N LEU A 225 -18.59 -6.52 -6.01
CA LEU A 225 -17.79 -5.92 -7.07
C LEU A 225 -18.52 -5.78 -8.40
N GLU A 226 -19.32 -6.77 -8.82
CA GLU A 226 -20.05 -6.69 -10.10
C GLU A 226 -21.03 -5.50 -10.13
N ALA A 227 -21.76 -5.28 -9.04
CA ALA A 227 -22.65 -4.14 -8.93
C ALA A 227 -21.88 -2.80 -8.89
N PHE A 228 -20.71 -2.81 -8.24
CA PHE A 228 -19.83 -1.64 -8.20
C PHE A 228 -19.26 -1.31 -9.57
N CYS A 229 -18.89 -2.29 -10.38
CA CYS A 229 -18.47 -2.08 -11.77
C CYS A 229 -19.56 -1.36 -12.58
N LYS A 230 -20.82 -1.81 -12.49
CA LYS A 230 -21.97 -1.13 -13.15
C LYS A 230 -22.15 0.31 -12.67
N LYS A 231 -21.92 0.57 -11.37
CA LYS A 231 -21.95 1.94 -10.83
C LYS A 231 -20.83 2.80 -11.43
N LEU A 232 -19.60 2.27 -11.56
CA LEU A 232 -18.48 2.99 -12.16
C LEU A 232 -18.76 3.36 -13.63
N GLU A 233 -19.28 2.42 -14.41
CA GLU A 233 -19.70 2.67 -15.79
C GLU A 233 -20.77 3.76 -15.86
N GLY A 234 -21.77 3.72 -14.98
CA GLY A 234 -22.78 4.77 -14.83
C GLY A 234 -22.23 6.15 -14.45
N MET A 235 -21.04 6.20 -13.83
CA MET A 235 -20.29 7.43 -13.54
C MET A 235 -19.38 7.87 -14.70
N GLY A 236 -19.35 7.14 -15.81
CA GLY A 236 -18.50 7.39 -16.97
C GLY A 236 -17.05 6.89 -16.77
N ILE A 237 -16.78 6.06 -15.76
CA ILE A 237 -15.47 5.48 -15.53
C ILE A 237 -15.35 4.19 -16.34
N LYS A 238 -14.38 4.17 -17.25
CA LYS A 238 -14.11 3.02 -18.12
C LYS A 238 -13.45 1.90 -17.31
N LEU A 239 -13.99 0.69 -17.42
CA LEU A 239 -13.31 -0.53 -16.95
C LEU A 239 -12.23 -0.92 -17.98
N GLU A 240 -10.96 -0.97 -17.58
CA GLU A 240 -9.89 -1.51 -18.43
C GLU A 240 -9.96 -3.04 -18.51
N ARG A 241 -10.43 -3.65 -17.43
CA ARG A 241 -10.84 -5.04 -17.39
C ARG A 241 -12.19 -5.13 -16.68
N PRO A 242 -13.24 -5.67 -17.31
CA PRO A 242 -14.54 -5.85 -16.67
C PRO A 242 -14.44 -6.90 -15.55
N TYR A 243 -15.51 -6.98 -14.73
CA TYR A 243 -15.62 -8.03 -13.73
C TYR A 243 -15.28 -9.40 -14.32
N THR A 244 -14.32 -10.07 -13.71
CA THR A 244 -13.79 -11.36 -14.15
C THR A 244 -13.59 -12.25 -12.92
N PRO A 245 -14.22 -13.41 -12.83
CA PRO A 245 -13.90 -14.36 -11.77
C PRO A 245 -12.51 -14.98 -11.96
N VAL A 246 -11.82 -15.20 -10.84
CA VAL A 246 -10.51 -15.89 -10.76
C VAL A 246 -10.69 -17.12 -9.88
N PRO A 247 -11.14 -18.25 -10.43
CA PRO A 247 -11.48 -19.44 -9.65
C PRO A 247 -10.34 -19.99 -8.78
N ALA A 248 -9.09 -19.89 -9.28
CA ALA A 248 -7.91 -20.34 -8.55
C ALA A 248 -7.68 -19.66 -7.19
N LEU A 249 -8.21 -18.44 -7.01
CA LEU A 249 -8.13 -17.68 -5.75
C LEU A 249 -9.53 -17.53 -5.10
N ASN A 250 -10.57 -17.98 -5.77
CA ASN A 250 -11.98 -17.78 -5.37
C ASN A 250 -12.31 -16.29 -5.14
N ILE A 251 -11.84 -15.41 -6.04
CA ILE A 251 -12.08 -13.97 -6.01
C ILE A 251 -12.68 -13.49 -7.33
N GLY A 252 -13.33 -12.33 -7.30
CA GLY A 252 -13.63 -11.53 -8.48
C GLY A 252 -12.65 -10.39 -8.63
N ILE A 253 -12.30 -10.01 -9.86
CA ILE A 253 -11.43 -8.87 -10.14
C ILE A 253 -12.02 -7.98 -11.23
N ALA A 254 -11.66 -6.68 -11.18
CA ALA A 254 -11.87 -5.72 -12.26
C ALA A 254 -10.75 -4.67 -12.21
N PHE A 255 -10.51 -3.96 -13.31
CA PHE A 255 -9.47 -2.93 -13.34
C PHE A 255 -10.00 -1.62 -13.88
N ILE A 256 -9.56 -0.54 -13.26
CA ILE A 256 -9.78 0.84 -13.71
C ILE A 256 -8.47 1.61 -13.70
N ARG A 257 -8.50 2.82 -14.25
CA ARG A 257 -7.41 3.79 -14.15
C ARG A 257 -7.96 5.11 -13.69
N ASP A 258 -7.28 5.75 -12.73
CA ASP A 258 -7.63 7.12 -12.38
C ASP A 258 -7.14 8.12 -13.45
N PRO A 259 -7.59 9.38 -13.43
CA PRO A 259 -7.17 10.39 -14.40
C PRO A 259 -5.64 10.69 -14.40
N TRP A 260 -4.93 10.34 -13.37
CA TRP A 260 -3.48 10.58 -13.24
C TRP A 260 -2.62 9.35 -13.57
N GLY A 261 -3.27 8.28 -14.03
CA GLY A 261 -2.60 7.07 -14.50
C GLY A 261 -2.35 6.02 -13.43
N THR A 262 -2.88 6.17 -12.22
CA THR A 262 -2.84 5.10 -11.22
C THR A 262 -3.64 3.91 -11.72
N TYR A 263 -2.99 2.77 -11.88
CA TYR A 263 -3.66 1.52 -12.21
C TYR A 263 -4.25 0.92 -10.93
N ILE A 264 -5.51 0.57 -10.95
CA ILE A 264 -6.27 0.17 -9.76
C ILE A 264 -6.97 -1.15 -10.03
N GLU A 265 -6.67 -2.15 -9.22
CA GLU A 265 -7.43 -3.40 -9.19
C GLU A 265 -8.55 -3.30 -8.15
N LEU A 266 -9.71 -3.80 -8.52
CA LEU A 266 -10.86 -3.96 -7.64
C LEU A 266 -11.06 -5.46 -7.43
N THR A 267 -11.18 -5.89 -6.19
CA THR A 267 -11.32 -7.29 -5.84
C THR A 267 -12.56 -7.54 -4.99
N ASP A 268 -13.07 -8.76 -4.99
CA ASP A 268 -14.10 -9.25 -4.08
C ASP A 268 -13.71 -10.67 -3.66
N GLY A 269 -13.40 -10.89 -2.39
CA GLY A 269 -13.02 -12.17 -1.81
C GLY A 269 -11.60 -12.28 -1.25
N LEU A 270 -10.77 -11.22 -1.34
CA LEU A 270 -9.41 -11.22 -0.74
C LEU A 270 -9.46 -11.33 0.80
N ASP A 271 -10.52 -10.87 1.43
CA ASP A 271 -10.73 -10.99 2.87
C ASP A 271 -10.83 -12.44 3.36
N LYS A 272 -11.02 -13.38 2.43
CA LYS A 272 -11.10 -14.83 2.69
C LYS A 272 -9.76 -15.56 2.50
N ILE A 273 -8.73 -14.89 2.00
CA ILE A 273 -7.39 -15.46 1.86
C ILE A 273 -6.76 -15.58 3.25
N GLN A 274 -6.45 -16.80 3.65
CA GLN A 274 -5.88 -17.14 4.97
C GLN A 274 -4.40 -17.46 4.87
#